data_617a8a0b1cf0c318cdc4c28166c02156
#
_entry.id   617a8a0b1cf0c318cdc4c28166c02156
#
_cell.length_a   1.000
_cell.length_b   1.000
_cell.length_c   1.000
_cell.angle_alpha   90.00
_cell.angle_beta   90.00
_cell.angle_gamma   90.00
#
_symmetry.space_group_name_H-M   'P 1'
#
loop_
_entity.id
_entity.type
_entity.pdbx_description
1 polymer ?
#
loop_
_entity_poly.entity_id
_entity_poly.type
_entity_poly.pdbx_seq_one_letter_code
_entity_poly.pdbx_strand_id
1 'polypeptide(L)'
;SLGLLFENPTVESLAIAISQRIAAPPEQQSAPITPLEDPRFAPLSLLQKRLWLFEQLNPGTVVYNTPSAHRLRGEMDAGAFQRAFEALVERQSILRTTIVQVGGEVIQRIHEGGAPQLFPAEDLSHLDGAEREQRLMARLEELTDQLIDLETLPLYRVAMFKLSAEEHVFFFMPHHIIWDGWSFDLFYTEFSELYAAQREQRPARLVPLPASYAEFSQWH
;
A
#
# COMPACT_ATOMS: atom_id res chain seq x y z
N SER A 1 -19.25 -4.43 -16.74
CA SER A 1 -18.05 -5.19 -17.14
C SER A 1 -17.29 -4.43 -18.21
N LEU A 2 -15.97 -4.66 -18.31
CA LEU A 2 -15.13 -4.08 -19.39
C LEU A 2 -15.66 -4.44 -20.79
N GLY A 3 -16.34 -5.57 -20.97
CA GLY A 3 -17.00 -5.97 -22.20
C GLY A 3 -17.99 -4.92 -22.73
N LEU A 4 -18.71 -4.24 -21.84
CA LEU A 4 -19.67 -3.21 -22.21
C LEU A 4 -19.02 -2.04 -22.98
N LEU A 5 -17.78 -1.68 -22.65
CA LEU A 5 -17.01 -0.66 -23.36
C LEU A 5 -16.64 -1.06 -24.79
N PHE A 6 -16.28 -2.34 -24.99
CA PHE A 6 -15.91 -2.85 -26.32
C PHE A 6 -17.15 -3.10 -27.21
N GLU A 7 -18.27 -3.49 -26.60
CA GLU A 7 -19.54 -3.68 -27.29
C GLU A 7 -20.21 -2.36 -27.69
N ASN A 8 -19.87 -1.28 -26.99
CA ASN A 8 -20.45 0.06 -27.19
C ASN A 8 -19.34 1.11 -27.40
N PRO A 9 -18.67 1.12 -28.57
CA PRO A 9 -17.47 1.90 -28.80
C PRO A 9 -17.68 3.43 -28.95
N THR A 10 -18.91 3.91 -28.89
CA THR A 10 -19.21 5.36 -28.92
C THR A 10 -19.74 5.85 -27.58
N VAL A 11 -19.53 7.13 -27.28
CA VAL A 11 -20.06 7.77 -26.05
C VAL A 11 -21.58 7.62 -25.97
N GLU A 12 -22.29 7.77 -27.09
CA GLU A 12 -23.73 7.65 -27.16
C GLU A 12 -24.22 6.22 -26.87
N SER A 13 -23.67 5.22 -27.56
CA SER A 13 -24.04 3.81 -27.33
C SER A 13 -23.71 3.35 -25.91
N LEU A 14 -22.57 3.78 -25.37
CA LEU A 14 -22.17 3.47 -24.01
C LEU A 14 -23.10 4.14 -22.98
N ALA A 15 -23.47 5.40 -23.19
CA ALA A 15 -24.40 6.11 -22.31
C ALA A 15 -25.79 5.44 -22.29
N ILE A 16 -26.30 5.01 -23.46
CA ILE A 16 -27.54 4.26 -23.54
C ILE A 16 -27.45 2.93 -22.78
N ALA A 17 -26.40 2.16 -23.02
CA ALA A 17 -26.18 0.87 -22.35
C ALA A 17 -26.03 1.00 -20.81
N ILE A 18 -25.35 2.04 -20.34
CA ILE A 18 -25.24 2.36 -18.90
C ILE A 18 -26.61 2.75 -18.34
N SER A 19 -27.37 3.61 -19.02
CA SER A 19 -28.70 4.05 -18.57
C SER A 19 -29.69 2.90 -18.47
N GLN A 20 -29.65 1.97 -19.42
CA GLN A 20 -30.48 0.76 -19.39
C GLN A 20 -30.09 -0.16 -18.22
N ARG A 21 -28.80 -0.27 -17.90
CA ARG A 21 -28.30 -1.10 -16.80
C ARG A 21 -28.58 -0.49 -15.43
N ILE A 22 -28.58 0.84 -15.32
CA ILE A 22 -29.00 1.55 -14.09
C ILE A 22 -30.51 1.40 -13.87
N ALA A 23 -31.31 1.41 -14.95
CA ALA A 23 -32.76 1.25 -14.88
C ALA A 23 -33.22 -0.20 -14.67
N ALA A 24 -32.35 -1.18 -14.95
CA ALA A 24 -32.64 -2.58 -14.68
C ALA A 24 -32.68 -2.86 -13.16
N PRO A 25 -33.53 -3.78 -12.66
CA PRO A 25 -33.43 -4.24 -11.29
C PRO A 25 -32.01 -4.71 -11.01
N PRO A 26 -31.45 -4.49 -9.81
CA PRO A 26 -30.10 -4.91 -9.51
C PRO A 26 -29.96 -6.41 -9.79
N GLU A 27 -29.25 -6.74 -10.86
CA GLU A 27 -28.83 -8.12 -11.13
C GLU A 27 -28.07 -8.58 -9.90
N GLN A 28 -28.54 -9.70 -9.34
CA GLN A 28 -28.01 -10.45 -8.21
C GLN A 28 -26.92 -9.70 -7.44
N GLN A 29 -27.29 -9.13 -6.31
CA GLN A 29 -26.31 -8.58 -5.38
C GLN A 29 -25.21 -9.64 -5.25
N SER A 30 -24.00 -9.28 -5.62
CA SER A 30 -22.81 -10.12 -5.39
C SER A 30 -22.89 -10.62 -3.96
N ALA A 31 -22.60 -11.90 -3.74
CA ALA A 31 -22.60 -12.45 -2.39
C ALA A 31 -21.78 -11.53 -1.47
N PRO A 32 -22.21 -11.30 -0.24
CA PRO A 32 -21.45 -10.44 0.67
C PRO A 32 -20.04 -11.00 0.88
N ILE A 33 -19.07 -10.12 1.03
CA ILE A 33 -17.72 -10.54 1.44
C ILE A 33 -17.84 -11.16 2.83
N THR A 34 -17.38 -12.40 2.97
CA THR A 34 -17.40 -13.14 4.24
C THR A 34 -16.00 -13.18 4.86
N PRO A 35 -15.90 -13.25 6.19
CA PRO A 35 -14.64 -13.46 6.87
C PRO A 35 -13.93 -14.74 6.39
N LEU A 36 -12.59 -14.72 6.42
CA LEU A 36 -11.79 -15.91 6.14
C LEU A 36 -12.01 -16.97 7.22
N GLU A 37 -11.97 -18.26 6.81
CA GLU A 37 -11.96 -19.37 7.79
C GLU A 37 -10.71 -19.36 8.64
N ASP A 38 -9.54 -19.16 8.02
CA ASP A 38 -8.27 -18.89 8.70
C ASP A 38 -7.78 -17.49 8.32
N PRO A 39 -7.78 -16.52 9.25
CA PRO A 39 -7.39 -15.13 8.96
C PRO A 39 -5.92 -14.97 8.57
N ARG A 40 -5.11 -16.03 8.72
CA ARG A 40 -3.68 -16.01 8.37
C ARG A 40 -3.42 -16.32 6.90
N PHE A 41 -4.38 -16.86 6.17
CA PHE A 41 -4.19 -17.31 4.79
C PHE A 41 -5.35 -16.91 3.90
N ALA A 42 -5.02 -16.51 2.68
CA ALA A 42 -6.02 -16.19 1.65
C ALA A 42 -5.49 -16.56 0.25
N PRO A 43 -6.36 -16.85 -0.72
CA PRO A 43 -5.95 -16.98 -2.11
C PRO A 43 -5.40 -15.66 -2.65
N LEU A 44 -4.58 -15.70 -3.69
CA LEU A 44 -4.22 -14.53 -4.45
C LEU A 44 -5.40 -14.05 -5.30
N SER A 45 -5.60 -12.73 -5.37
CA SER A 45 -6.47 -12.15 -6.38
C SER A 45 -5.92 -12.40 -7.79
N LEU A 46 -6.76 -12.24 -8.82
CA LEU A 46 -6.33 -12.40 -10.21
C LEU A 46 -5.17 -11.45 -10.58
N LEU A 47 -5.16 -10.23 -10.04
CA LEU A 47 -4.08 -9.27 -10.28
C LEU A 47 -2.79 -9.73 -9.60
N GLN A 48 -2.86 -10.16 -8.34
CA GLN A 48 -1.69 -10.69 -7.63
C GLN A 48 -1.10 -11.92 -8.33
N LYS A 49 -1.93 -12.84 -8.84
CA LYS A 49 -1.46 -14.01 -9.60
C LYS A 49 -0.67 -13.60 -10.84
N ARG A 50 -1.12 -12.57 -11.56
CA ARG A 50 -0.40 -12.04 -12.74
C ARG A 50 0.95 -11.44 -12.37
N LEU A 51 1.00 -10.63 -11.32
CA LEU A 51 2.23 -10.00 -10.84
C LEU A 51 3.22 -11.05 -10.33
N TRP A 52 2.73 -12.00 -9.54
CA TRP A 52 3.56 -13.11 -9.05
C TRP A 52 4.15 -13.94 -10.20
N LEU A 53 3.34 -14.30 -11.21
CA LEU A 53 3.83 -15.06 -12.37
C LEU A 53 4.90 -14.27 -13.13
N PHE A 54 4.73 -12.96 -13.29
CA PHE A 54 5.72 -12.12 -13.94
C PHE A 54 7.05 -12.11 -13.17
N GLU A 55 7.01 -12.01 -11.84
CA GLU A 55 8.18 -12.09 -10.95
C GLU A 55 8.92 -13.44 -11.12
N GLN A 56 8.18 -14.55 -11.19
CA GLN A 56 8.77 -15.88 -11.41
C GLN A 56 9.48 -15.99 -12.77
N LEU A 57 8.96 -15.32 -13.80
CA LEU A 57 9.55 -15.31 -15.15
C LEU A 57 10.71 -14.31 -15.28
N ASN A 58 10.81 -13.32 -14.40
CA ASN A 58 11.81 -12.25 -14.42
C ASN A 58 12.45 -12.07 -13.03
N PRO A 59 13.16 -13.07 -12.51
CA PRO A 59 13.73 -12.99 -11.17
C PRO A 59 14.71 -11.83 -11.03
N GLY A 60 14.62 -11.10 -9.92
CA GLY A 60 15.48 -9.94 -9.64
C GLY A 60 15.01 -8.63 -10.30
N THR A 61 13.80 -8.59 -10.84
CA THR A 61 13.21 -7.35 -11.35
C THR A 61 12.79 -6.42 -10.22
N VAL A 62 12.92 -5.11 -10.45
CA VAL A 62 12.42 -4.05 -9.54
C VAL A 62 11.29 -3.24 -10.19
N VAL A 63 10.76 -3.71 -11.32
CA VAL A 63 9.77 -3.00 -12.13
C VAL A 63 8.46 -2.74 -11.38
N TYR A 64 8.17 -3.55 -10.38
CA TYR A 64 6.99 -3.42 -9.54
C TYR A 64 7.22 -2.69 -8.21
N ASN A 65 8.40 -2.11 -8.02
CA ASN A 65 8.62 -1.14 -6.96
C ASN A 65 7.83 0.14 -7.27
N THR A 66 7.05 0.64 -6.32
CA THR A 66 6.22 1.83 -6.49
C THR A 66 6.65 2.92 -5.49
N PRO A 67 7.77 3.61 -5.73
CA PRO A 67 8.34 4.56 -4.79
C PRO A 67 7.52 5.85 -4.70
N SER A 68 7.41 6.38 -3.49
CA SER A 68 6.96 7.74 -3.22
C SER A 68 7.85 8.40 -2.17
N ALA A 69 8.12 9.70 -2.33
CA ALA A 69 8.88 10.48 -1.37
C ALA A 69 8.18 11.82 -1.13
N HIS A 70 7.91 12.12 0.13
CA HIS A 70 7.19 13.31 0.53
C HIS A 70 8.01 14.17 1.48
N ARG A 71 8.12 15.46 1.16
CA ARG A 71 8.71 16.45 2.07
C ARG A 71 7.69 16.86 3.11
N LEU A 72 8.05 16.67 4.36
CA LEU A 72 7.29 17.06 5.53
C LEU A 72 7.91 18.34 6.09
N ARG A 73 7.12 19.41 6.17
CA ARG A 73 7.56 20.72 6.66
C ARG A 73 6.88 21.07 7.95
N GLY A 74 7.63 21.69 8.85
CA GLY A 74 7.20 22.06 10.17
C GLY A 74 7.72 21.11 11.24
N GLU A 75 7.37 21.40 12.49
CA GLU A 75 7.76 20.61 13.65
C GLU A 75 7.11 19.22 13.58
N MET A 76 7.92 18.18 13.65
CA MET A 76 7.47 16.78 13.60
C MET A 76 7.67 16.11 14.95
N ASP A 77 6.58 15.52 15.49
CA ASP A 77 6.67 14.60 16.61
C ASP A 77 7.02 13.18 16.08
N ALA A 78 8.29 12.83 16.19
CA ALA A 78 8.82 11.55 15.72
C ALA A 78 8.14 10.34 16.40
N GLY A 79 7.83 10.46 17.70
CA GLY A 79 7.13 9.40 18.44
C GLY A 79 5.70 9.21 17.99
N ALA A 80 4.96 10.30 17.78
CA ALA A 80 3.60 10.26 17.23
C ALA A 80 3.59 9.72 15.80
N PHE A 81 4.59 10.10 14.97
CA PHE A 81 4.71 9.61 13.60
C PHE A 81 4.97 8.09 13.55
N GLN A 82 5.88 7.59 14.39
CA GLN A 82 6.16 6.15 14.50
C GLN A 82 4.91 5.38 14.92
N ARG A 83 4.22 5.82 15.99
CA ARG A 83 3.00 5.16 16.46
C ARG A 83 1.85 5.20 15.46
N ALA A 84 1.74 6.28 14.69
CA ALA A 84 0.75 6.38 13.61
C ALA A 84 1.04 5.37 12.50
N PHE A 85 2.31 5.19 12.12
CA PHE A 85 2.73 4.20 11.14
C PHE A 85 2.48 2.77 11.63
N GLU A 86 2.78 2.48 12.88
CA GLU A 86 2.50 1.19 13.51
C GLU A 86 0.99 0.88 13.50
N ALA A 87 0.17 1.86 13.89
CA ALA A 87 -1.29 1.72 13.89
C ALA A 87 -1.86 1.50 12.48
N LEU A 88 -1.27 2.13 11.45
CA LEU A 88 -1.66 1.92 10.06
C LEU A 88 -1.31 0.51 9.57
N VAL A 89 -0.10 0.03 9.87
CA VAL A 89 0.34 -1.33 9.52
C VAL A 89 -0.51 -2.38 10.23
N GLU A 90 -0.89 -2.13 11.48
CA GLU A 90 -1.80 -3.03 12.22
C GLU A 90 -3.20 -3.05 11.58
N ARG A 91 -3.72 -1.88 11.21
CA ARG A 91 -5.04 -1.73 10.59
C ARG A 91 -5.11 -2.37 9.20
N GLN A 92 -4.11 -2.17 8.36
CA GLN A 92 -4.07 -2.64 6.97
C GLN A 92 -3.29 -3.95 6.87
N SER A 93 -3.98 -5.08 7.02
CA SER A 93 -3.35 -6.42 7.03
C SER A 93 -2.52 -6.72 5.79
N ILE A 94 -2.82 -6.11 4.65
CA ILE A 94 -2.05 -6.25 3.42
C ILE A 94 -0.58 -5.80 3.59
N LEU A 95 -0.30 -4.84 4.47
CA LEU A 95 1.06 -4.40 4.81
C LEU A 95 1.84 -5.41 5.66
N ARG A 96 1.16 -6.42 6.18
CA ARG A 96 1.74 -7.55 6.94
C ARG A 96 1.60 -8.87 6.20
N THR A 97 1.45 -8.82 4.88
CA THR A 97 1.22 -10.00 4.04
C THR A 97 2.45 -10.33 3.22
N THR A 98 2.79 -11.61 3.14
CA THR A 98 3.76 -12.18 2.19
C THR A 98 3.05 -13.09 1.20
N ILE A 99 3.71 -13.39 0.08
CA ILE A 99 3.23 -14.32 -0.93
C ILE A 99 4.10 -15.57 -0.85
N VAL A 100 3.50 -16.67 -0.48
CA VAL A 100 4.24 -17.92 -0.24
C VAL A 100 3.64 -19.08 -1.02
N GLN A 101 4.45 -20.09 -1.29
CA GLN A 101 3.98 -21.33 -1.91
C GLN A 101 3.82 -22.41 -0.86
N VAL A 102 2.60 -22.96 -0.74
CA VAL A 102 2.26 -24.01 0.21
C VAL A 102 1.53 -25.13 -0.51
N GLY A 103 2.05 -26.36 -0.46
CA GLY A 103 1.40 -27.50 -1.09
C GLY A 103 1.26 -27.41 -2.62
N GLY A 104 2.07 -26.59 -3.27
CA GLY A 104 1.99 -26.31 -4.71
C GLY A 104 1.07 -25.17 -5.10
N GLU A 105 0.33 -24.60 -4.16
CA GLU A 105 -0.49 -23.41 -4.36
C GLU A 105 0.22 -22.16 -3.86
N VAL A 106 0.02 -21.04 -4.56
CA VAL A 106 0.52 -19.73 -4.16
C VAL A 106 -0.57 -18.96 -3.43
N ILE A 107 -0.28 -18.56 -2.21
CA ILE A 107 -1.25 -17.94 -1.30
C ILE A 107 -0.68 -16.68 -0.63
N GLN A 108 -1.57 -15.83 -0.14
CA GLN A 108 -1.25 -14.78 0.81
C GLN A 108 -1.09 -15.38 2.21
N ARG A 109 -0.01 -15.02 2.90
CA ARG A 109 0.17 -15.30 4.32
C ARG A 109 0.19 -14.00 5.08
N ILE A 110 -0.81 -13.80 5.93
CA ILE A 110 -0.97 -12.64 6.78
C ILE A 110 -0.26 -12.93 8.11
N HIS A 111 0.65 -12.06 8.48
CA HIS A 111 1.44 -12.20 9.70
C HIS A 111 0.89 -11.34 10.83
N GLU A 112 1.13 -11.79 12.05
CA GLU A 112 1.10 -10.93 13.22
C GLU A 112 2.44 -10.16 13.28
N GLY A 113 2.43 -8.96 13.82
CA GLY A 113 3.66 -8.20 14.02
C GLY A 113 3.57 -6.76 13.57
N GLY A 114 4.59 -6.00 13.95
CA GLY A 114 4.61 -4.56 13.84
C GLY A 114 5.27 -4.00 12.59
N ALA A 115 5.18 -2.68 12.48
CA ALA A 115 5.85 -1.90 11.45
C ALA A 115 7.36 -1.77 11.73
N PRO A 116 8.17 -1.55 10.69
CA PRO A 116 9.58 -1.20 10.86
C PRO A 116 9.75 0.12 11.60
N GLN A 117 10.91 0.26 12.27
CA GLN A 117 11.27 1.50 12.92
C GLN A 117 11.68 2.55 11.87
N LEU A 118 11.09 3.74 11.97
CA LEU A 118 11.40 4.87 11.11
C LEU A 118 12.49 5.77 11.69
N PHE A 119 12.69 5.69 13.00
CA PHE A 119 13.60 6.54 13.74
C PHE A 119 14.66 5.71 14.49
N PRO A 120 15.90 6.25 14.65
CA PRO A 120 16.29 7.59 14.21
C PRO A 120 16.30 7.75 12.68
N ALA A 121 15.92 8.94 12.18
CA ALA A 121 16.01 9.29 10.78
C ALA A 121 17.49 9.35 10.33
N GLU A 122 17.77 9.09 9.04
CA GLU A 122 19.08 9.38 8.45
C GLU A 122 19.28 10.92 8.43
N ASP A 123 20.23 11.40 9.21
CA ASP A 123 20.46 12.86 9.40
C ASP A 123 21.37 13.41 8.32
N LEU A 124 20.81 14.20 7.42
CA LEU A 124 21.49 14.93 6.35
C LEU A 124 21.60 16.44 6.64
N SER A 125 21.15 16.89 7.82
CA SER A 125 21.10 18.31 8.16
C SER A 125 22.48 18.98 8.31
N HIS A 126 23.52 18.16 8.47
CA HIS A 126 24.91 18.60 8.56
C HIS A 126 25.56 18.96 7.22
N LEU A 127 24.92 18.56 6.09
CA LEU A 127 25.38 18.85 4.75
C LEU A 127 24.87 20.23 4.28
N ASP A 128 25.60 20.86 3.35
CA ASP A 128 25.10 22.08 2.71
C ASP A 128 23.89 21.80 1.78
N GLY A 129 23.22 22.86 1.31
CA GLY A 129 21.96 22.72 0.58
C GLY A 129 22.07 21.85 -0.68
N ALA A 130 23.11 22.03 -1.48
CA ALA A 130 23.30 21.32 -2.74
C ALA A 130 23.77 19.87 -2.50
N GLU A 131 24.74 19.69 -1.62
CA GLU A 131 25.27 18.37 -1.25
C GLU A 131 24.17 17.51 -0.59
N ARG A 132 23.37 18.13 0.30
CA ARG A 132 22.24 17.47 0.95
C ARG A 132 21.22 16.94 -0.04
N GLU A 133 20.81 17.75 -1.03
CA GLU A 133 19.89 17.31 -2.08
C GLU A 133 20.48 16.18 -2.92
N GLN A 134 21.74 16.32 -3.32
CA GLN A 134 22.42 15.27 -4.07
C GLN A 134 22.49 13.96 -3.28
N ARG A 135 22.82 14.03 -1.99
CA ARG A 135 22.87 12.86 -1.11
C ARG A 135 21.50 12.24 -0.92
N LEU A 136 20.47 13.07 -0.70
CA LEU A 136 19.09 12.60 -0.58
C LEU A 136 18.67 11.85 -1.84
N MET A 137 18.87 12.43 -3.04
CA MET A 137 18.50 11.78 -4.30
C MET A 137 19.23 10.45 -4.51
N ALA A 138 20.54 10.40 -4.23
CA ALA A 138 21.31 9.16 -4.31
C ALA A 138 20.76 8.07 -3.37
N ARG A 139 20.34 8.45 -2.15
CA ARG A 139 19.72 7.50 -1.20
C ARG A 139 18.35 7.01 -1.65
N LEU A 140 17.54 7.91 -2.23
CA LEU A 140 16.22 7.53 -2.75
C LEU A 140 16.35 6.57 -3.95
N GLU A 141 17.30 6.81 -4.84
CA GLU A 141 17.63 5.91 -5.96
C GLU A 141 18.09 4.54 -5.45
N GLU A 142 19.05 4.49 -4.52
CA GLU A 142 19.53 3.25 -3.91
C GLU A 142 18.39 2.45 -3.26
N LEU A 143 17.46 3.10 -2.56
CA LEU A 143 16.31 2.43 -1.96
C LEU A 143 15.32 1.92 -3.02
N THR A 144 15.14 2.68 -4.10
CA THR A 144 14.22 2.32 -5.19
C THR A 144 14.69 1.07 -5.94
N ASP A 145 16.01 0.89 -6.06
CA ASP A 145 16.62 -0.26 -6.73
C ASP A 145 16.74 -1.51 -5.85
N GLN A 146 16.30 -1.43 -4.58
CA GLN A 146 16.32 -2.60 -3.70
C GLN A 146 15.25 -3.62 -4.09
N LEU A 147 15.69 -4.86 -4.23
CA LEU A 147 14.78 -5.98 -4.45
C LEU A 147 13.88 -6.20 -3.23
N ILE A 148 12.60 -6.46 -3.47
CA ILE A 148 11.64 -6.89 -2.47
C ILE A 148 11.38 -8.38 -2.68
N ASP A 149 11.78 -9.21 -1.74
CA ASP A 149 11.47 -10.63 -1.70
C ASP A 149 10.02 -10.81 -1.24
N LEU A 150 9.19 -11.41 -2.10
CA LEU A 150 7.75 -11.59 -1.83
C LEU A 150 7.45 -12.56 -0.68
N GLU A 151 8.39 -13.40 -0.29
CA GLU A 151 8.25 -14.36 0.80
C GLU A 151 8.66 -13.79 2.18
N THR A 152 9.29 -12.59 2.19
CA THR A 152 9.87 -11.99 3.39
C THR A 152 9.29 -10.60 3.69
N LEU A 153 8.74 -10.42 4.91
CA LEU A 153 8.24 -9.11 5.36
C LEU A 153 9.38 -8.09 5.55
N PRO A 154 9.08 -6.82 5.33
CA PRO A 154 7.87 -6.25 4.72
C PRO A 154 7.95 -6.21 3.20
N LEU A 155 6.82 -6.31 2.51
CA LEU A 155 6.75 -6.12 1.06
C LEU A 155 6.76 -4.63 0.66
N TYR A 156 7.49 -3.85 1.40
CA TYR A 156 7.76 -2.43 1.13
C TYR A 156 9.11 -2.02 1.73
N ARG A 157 9.61 -0.87 1.29
CA ARG A 157 10.75 -0.18 1.91
C ARG A 157 10.26 1.15 2.45
N VAL A 158 10.82 1.55 3.57
CA VAL A 158 10.48 2.81 4.23
C VAL A 158 11.72 3.43 4.81
N ALA A 159 11.84 4.75 4.70
CA ALA A 159 12.94 5.49 5.30
C ALA A 159 12.48 6.90 5.70
N MET A 160 13.15 7.46 6.70
CA MET A 160 12.98 8.83 7.12
C MET A 160 14.33 9.54 7.04
N PHE A 161 14.34 10.69 6.37
CA PHE A 161 15.52 11.55 6.26
C PHE A 161 15.23 12.86 6.98
N LYS A 162 16.19 13.34 7.77
CA LYS A 162 16.14 14.66 8.39
C LYS A 162 17.01 15.62 7.60
N LEU A 163 16.39 16.67 7.07
CA LEU A 163 17.08 17.71 6.29
C LEU A 163 17.36 18.95 7.12
N SER A 164 16.51 19.24 8.11
CA SER A 164 16.68 20.32 9.08
C SER A 164 15.84 20.02 10.33
N ALA A 165 15.79 20.97 11.27
CA ALA A 165 14.90 20.86 12.43
C ALA A 165 13.40 20.81 12.03
N GLU A 166 13.05 21.47 10.92
CA GLU A 166 11.67 21.63 10.46
C GLU A 166 11.41 21.00 9.07
N GLU A 167 12.35 20.21 8.55
CA GLU A 167 12.17 19.56 7.26
C GLU A 167 12.67 18.13 7.27
N HIS A 168 11.78 17.20 6.90
CA HIS A 168 12.07 15.78 6.77
C HIS A 168 11.60 15.27 5.42
N VAL A 169 12.11 14.12 5.00
CA VAL A 169 11.56 13.38 3.85
C VAL A 169 11.16 11.99 4.31
N PHE A 170 9.91 11.66 4.11
CA PHE A 170 9.37 10.31 4.30
C PHE A 170 9.36 9.60 2.95
N PHE A 171 10.08 8.49 2.86
CA PHE A 171 10.12 7.59 1.71
C PHE A 171 9.29 6.35 2.04
N PHE A 172 8.40 5.98 1.12
CA PHE A 172 7.62 4.76 1.19
C PHE A 172 7.53 4.13 -0.19
N MET A 173 7.95 2.87 -0.31
CA MET A 173 8.00 2.12 -1.56
C MET A 173 7.41 0.73 -1.35
N PRO A 174 6.12 0.54 -1.55
CA PRO A 174 5.50 -0.79 -1.56
C PRO A 174 5.75 -1.51 -2.89
N HIS A 175 5.75 -2.83 -2.84
CA HIS A 175 5.66 -3.67 -4.03
C HIS A 175 4.24 -3.64 -4.60
N HIS A 176 4.10 -3.56 -5.90
CA HIS A 176 2.79 -3.41 -6.56
C HIS A 176 1.84 -4.60 -6.33
N ILE A 177 2.36 -5.78 -5.88
CA ILE A 177 1.53 -6.95 -5.52
C ILE A 177 0.63 -6.70 -4.30
N ILE A 178 0.99 -5.73 -3.47
CA ILE A 178 0.20 -5.31 -2.29
C ILE A 178 -0.34 -3.88 -2.41
N TRP A 179 -0.15 -3.22 -3.57
CA TRP A 179 -0.36 -1.80 -3.69
C TRP A 179 -0.82 -1.36 -5.08
N ASP A 180 -1.56 -0.27 -5.15
CA ASP A 180 -1.94 0.40 -6.40
C ASP A 180 -2.03 1.92 -6.20
N GLY A 181 -2.43 2.66 -7.25
CA GLY A 181 -2.54 4.11 -7.18
C GLY A 181 -3.54 4.62 -6.13
N TRP A 182 -4.69 3.94 -5.97
CA TRP A 182 -5.70 4.29 -4.97
C TRP A 182 -5.23 4.03 -3.54
N SER A 183 -4.35 3.07 -3.36
CA SER A 183 -3.78 2.73 -2.06
C SER A 183 -2.98 3.88 -1.46
N PHE A 184 -2.31 4.73 -2.29
CA PHE A 184 -1.60 5.90 -1.79
C PHE A 184 -2.55 6.93 -1.17
N ASP A 185 -3.68 7.23 -1.82
CA ASP A 185 -4.65 8.21 -1.31
C ASP A 185 -5.24 7.75 0.03
N LEU A 186 -5.60 6.47 0.11
CA LEU A 186 -6.10 5.86 1.34
C LEU A 186 -5.04 5.89 2.45
N PHE A 187 -3.82 5.48 2.13
CA PHE A 187 -2.68 5.45 3.05
C PHE A 187 -2.44 6.83 3.67
N TYR A 188 -2.27 7.87 2.85
CA TYR A 188 -1.98 9.20 3.38
C TYR A 188 -3.16 9.81 4.12
N THR A 189 -4.40 9.52 3.71
CA THR A 189 -5.60 9.95 4.42
C THR A 189 -5.67 9.33 5.81
N GLU A 190 -5.58 8.01 5.92
CA GLU A 190 -5.61 7.30 7.19
C GLU A 190 -4.40 7.64 8.07
N PHE A 191 -3.21 7.72 7.47
CA PHE A 191 -1.99 8.06 8.19
C PHE A 191 -2.03 9.47 8.78
N SER A 192 -2.56 10.45 8.05
CA SER A 192 -2.73 11.82 8.53
C SER A 192 -3.64 11.90 9.75
N GLU A 193 -4.77 11.18 9.71
CA GLU A 193 -5.69 11.11 10.86
C GLU A 193 -5.04 10.39 12.05
N LEU A 194 -4.34 9.28 11.81
CA LEU A 194 -3.64 8.55 12.86
C LEU A 194 -2.56 9.42 13.51
N TYR A 195 -1.79 10.16 12.72
CA TYR A 195 -0.77 11.08 13.22
C TYR A 195 -1.39 12.22 14.05
N ALA A 196 -2.44 12.85 13.55
CA ALA A 196 -3.17 13.89 14.30
C ALA A 196 -3.73 13.34 15.62
N ALA A 197 -4.33 12.16 15.60
CA ALA A 197 -4.86 11.50 16.79
C ALA A 197 -3.78 11.22 17.84
N GLN A 198 -2.58 10.76 17.42
CA GLN A 198 -1.44 10.55 18.30
C GLN A 198 -0.92 11.84 18.91
N ARG A 199 -0.80 12.92 18.12
CA ARG A 199 -0.37 14.23 18.62
C ARG A 199 -1.37 14.85 19.60
N GLU A 200 -2.66 14.70 19.33
CA GLU A 200 -3.75 15.24 20.14
C GLU A 200 -4.17 14.32 21.29
N GLN A 201 -3.54 13.16 21.42
CA GLN A 201 -3.84 12.14 22.44
C GLN A 201 -5.34 11.76 22.47
N ARG A 202 -5.96 11.60 21.32
CA ARG A 202 -7.34 11.21 21.11
C ARG A 202 -7.46 9.92 20.28
N PRO A 203 -8.61 9.26 20.33
CA PRO A 203 -8.90 8.17 19.38
C PRO A 203 -8.93 8.68 17.94
N ALA A 204 -8.44 7.86 17.01
CA ALA A 204 -8.53 8.15 15.58
C ALA A 204 -9.99 8.06 15.10
N ARG A 205 -10.36 8.95 14.18
CA ARG A 205 -11.72 9.03 13.60
C ARG A 205 -11.77 8.28 12.26
N LEU A 206 -11.34 7.02 12.30
CA LEU A 206 -11.36 6.14 11.12
C LEU A 206 -12.58 5.21 11.18
N VAL A 207 -13.26 5.08 10.05
CA VAL A 207 -14.36 4.12 9.91
C VAL A 207 -13.79 2.69 9.97
N PRO A 208 -14.44 1.73 10.65
CA PRO A 208 -14.03 0.32 10.58
C PRO A 208 -13.95 -0.16 9.13
N LEU A 209 -12.95 -0.98 8.81
CA LEU A 209 -12.84 -1.55 7.48
C LEU A 209 -14.00 -2.54 7.26
N PRO A 210 -14.73 -2.43 6.14
CA PRO A 210 -15.83 -3.35 5.84
C PRO A 210 -15.33 -4.77 5.53
N ALA A 211 -14.11 -4.89 5.00
CA ALA A 211 -13.41 -6.14 4.72
C ALA A 211 -11.91 -5.85 4.55
N SER A 212 -11.09 -6.87 4.74
CA SER A 212 -9.67 -6.85 4.38
C SER A 212 -9.49 -7.16 2.90
N TYR A 213 -8.29 -6.85 2.35
CA TYR A 213 -7.94 -7.24 0.99
C TYR A 213 -7.91 -8.79 0.82
N ALA A 214 -7.52 -9.51 1.85
CA ALA A 214 -7.51 -10.96 1.87
C ALA A 214 -8.92 -11.56 1.73
N GLU A 215 -9.92 -11.01 2.45
CA GLU A 215 -11.33 -11.39 2.32
C GLU A 215 -11.88 -11.02 0.94
N PHE A 216 -11.51 -9.85 0.40
CA PHE A 216 -11.85 -9.48 -0.97
C PHE A 216 -11.26 -10.47 -1.99
N SER A 217 -10.01 -10.91 -1.82
CA SER A 217 -9.35 -11.86 -2.72
C SER A 217 -10.04 -13.23 -2.72
N GLN A 218 -10.60 -13.66 -1.59
CA GLN A 218 -11.37 -14.90 -1.49
C GLN A 218 -12.75 -14.76 -2.16
N TRP A 219 -13.36 -13.59 -2.04
CA TRP A 219 -14.68 -13.32 -2.61
C TRP A 219 -14.64 -13.14 -4.13
N HIS A 220 -13.56 -12.60 -4.70
CA HIS A 220 -13.40 -12.26 -6.12
C HIS A 220 -13.02 -13.48 -6.97
#